data_c9750c70dd9251bdd0921397c736e6e2
#
_entry.id   c9750c70dd9251bdd0921397c736e6e2
#
_cell.length_a   1.000
_cell.length_b   1.000
_cell.length_c   1.000
_cell.angle_alpha   90.00
_cell.angle_beta   90.00
_cell.angle_gamma   90.00
#
_symmetry.space_group_name_H-M   'P 1'
#
loop_
_entity.id
_entity.type
_entity.pdbx_description
1 polymer ?
#
loop_
_entity_poly.entity_id
_entity_poly.type
_entity_poly.pdbx_seq_one_letter_code
_entity_poly.pdbx_strand_id
1 'polypeptide(L)'
;RFPHHENEQAQSHGAGWPFVRIWVHNAWVTIKGEKMSKSLGNSLVVSELLKQYSAPALRLVIGTTHHRSTVEFSPDTLEDAQALWDRFSGALARAVKLAPELAEVDLARVAVTSEFRAAMDDDLNLAGAMTQIHAALKRLNVALTEAEAGKGEAAQVAEAANQLRVMLDILG
;
A
#
# COMPACT_ATOMS: atom_id res chain seq x y z
N ARG A 1 -4.51 -19.87 16.39
CA ARG A 1 -5.56 -20.85 16.07
C ARG A 1 -4.96 -22.25 16.04
N PHE A 2 -5.69 -23.20 16.62
CA PHE A 2 -5.26 -24.59 16.66
C PHE A 2 -5.25 -25.22 15.24
N PRO A 3 -4.26 -26.07 14.90
CA PRO A 3 -3.07 -26.39 15.75
C PRO A 3 -1.86 -25.45 15.52
N HIS A 4 -1.82 -24.69 14.44
CA HIS A 4 -0.62 -23.98 13.95
C HIS A 4 -0.10 -22.98 14.99
N HIS A 5 -0.90 -22.01 15.39
CA HIS A 5 -0.47 -20.94 16.29
C HIS A 5 -0.15 -21.43 17.70
N GLU A 6 -0.87 -22.45 18.17
CA GLU A 6 -0.58 -23.10 19.45
C GLU A 6 0.79 -23.79 19.43
N ASN A 7 1.12 -24.45 18.32
CA ASN A 7 2.41 -25.11 18.15
C ASN A 7 3.56 -24.08 18.05
N GLU A 8 3.39 -22.98 17.31
CA GLU A 8 4.36 -21.91 17.23
C GLU A 8 4.65 -21.29 18.60
N GLN A 9 3.60 -21.03 19.38
CA GLN A 9 3.73 -20.50 20.72
C GLN A 9 4.41 -21.49 21.65
N ALA A 10 4.04 -22.77 21.60
CA ALA A 10 4.61 -23.82 22.42
C ALA A 10 6.12 -24.01 22.13
N GLN A 11 6.54 -23.97 20.87
CA GLN A 11 7.93 -24.06 20.46
C GLN A 11 8.76 -22.89 21.00
N SER A 12 8.26 -21.67 20.85
CA SER A 12 8.96 -20.48 21.37
C SER A 12 9.11 -20.51 22.88
N HIS A 13 8.01 -20.83 23.59
CA HIS A 13 8.06 -20.93 25.05
C HIS A 13 8.95 -22.09 25.53
N GLY A 14 8.92 -23.24 24.83
CA GLY A 14 9.79 -24.38 25.11
C GLY A 14 11.27 -24.07 24.93
N ALA A 15 11.61 -23.14 24.04
CA ALA A 15 12.97 -22.60 23.85
C ALA A 15 13.31 -21.48 24.85
N GLY A 16 12.41 -21.08 25.72
CA GLY A 16 12.61 -19.98 26.66
C GLY A 16 12.51 -18.58 26.05
N TRP A 17 11.91 -18.46 24.87
CA TRP A 17 11.78 -17.19 24.15
C TRP A 17 10.40 -16.56 24.34
N PRO A 18 10.31 -15.21 24.37
CA PRO A 18 9.03 -14.53 24.28
C PRO A 18 8.41 -14.80 22.90
N PHE A 19 7.08 -14.77 22.85
CA PHE A 19 6.33 -14.90 21.61
C PHE A 19 5.54 -13.60 21.31
N VAL A 20 4.78 -13.60 20.24
CA VAL A 20 4.02 -12.42 19.78
C VAL A 20 3.07 -11.89 20.85
N ARG A 21 2.97 -10.57 20.96
CA ARG A 21 2.03 -9.88 21.85
C ARG A 21 0.69 -9.57 21.18
N ILE A 22 0.70 -9.42 19.87
CA ILE A 22 -0.47 -9.06 19.08
C ILE A 22 -0.60 -10.04 17.93
N TRP A 23 -1.78 -10.63 17.79
CA TRP A 23 -2.12 -11.53 16.72
C TRP A 23 -3.01 -10.80 15.69
N VAL A 24 -2.59 -10.81 14.43
CA VAL A 24 -3.40 -10.31 13.31
C VAL A 24 -3.74 -11.48 12.40
N HIS A 25 -5.03 -11.68 12.16
CA HIS A 25 -5.53 -12.74 11.29
C HIS A 25 -6.19 -12.12 10.06
N ASN A 26 -5.63 -12.37 8.90
CA ASN A 26 -6.24 -11.99 7.62
C ASN A 26 -7.23 -13.06 7.13
N ALA A 27 -8.13 -12.65 6.25
CA ALA A 27 -8.98 -13.54 5.50
C ALA A 27 -8.21 -14.24 4.35
N TRP A 28 -8.91 -14.98 3.53
CA TRP A 28 -8.30 -15.77 2.46
C TRP A 28 -7.97 -14.92 1.22
N VAL A 29 -6.97 -15.39 0.48
CA VAL A 29 -6.78 -15.00 -0.92
C VAL A 29 -7.38 -16.10 -1.77
N THR A 30 -8.28 -15.71 -2.68
CA THR A 30 -8.99 -16.61 -3.59
C THR A 30 -8.63 -16.32 -5.05
N ILE A 31 -8.75 -17.33 -5.89
CA ILE A 31 -8.62 -17.23 -7.34
C ILE A 31 -9.86 -17.89 -7.94
N LYS A 32 -10.66 -17.14 -8.69
CA LYS A 32 -11.94 -17.58 -9.24
C LYS A 32 -12.90 -18.14 -8.17
N GLY A 33 -12.92 -17.47 -7.01
CA GLY A 33 -13.75 -17.89 -5.86
C GLY A 33 -13.24 -19.09 -5.09
N GLU A 34 -12.15 -19.73 -5.52
CA GLU A 34 -11.55 -20.88 -4.86
C GLU A 34 -10.33 -20.49 -4.02
N LYS A 35 -10.13 -21.15 -2.88
CA LYS A 35 -8.94 -20.95 -2.06
C LYS A 35 -7.69 -21.26 -2.87
N MET A 36 -6.75 -20.33 -2.88
CA MET A 36 -5.42 -20.56 -3.48
C MET A 36 -4.71 -21.70 -2.74
N SER A 37 -4.27 -22.73 -3.47
CA SER A 37 -3.46 -23.81 -2.89
C SER A 37 -2.54 -24.44 -3.92
N LYS A 38 -1.38 -24.92 -3.44
CA LYS A 38 -0.42 -25.64 -4.31
C LYS A 38 -1.01 -26.93 -4.87
N SER A 39 -1.85 -27.62 -4.10
CA SER A 39 -2.47 -28.89 -4.51
C SER A 39 -3.49 -28.74 -5.63
N LEU A 40 -4.11 -27.58 -5.78
CA LEU A 40 -5.03 -27.26 -6.87
C LEU A 40 -4.32 -26.70 -8.12
N GLY A 41 -3.01 -26.48 -8.04
CA GLY A 41 -2.24 -25.91 -9.14
C GLY A 41 -2.59 -24.45 -9.50
N ASN A 42 -3.39 -23.77 -8.65
CA ASN A 42 -3.84 -22.41 -8.84
C ASN A 42 -3.02 -21.39 -8.03
N SER A 43 -1.86 -21.80 -7.51
CA SER A 43 -0.98 -20.89 -6.77
C SER A 43 -0.25 -19.93 -7.71
N LEU A 44 -0.28 -18.65 -7.37
CA LEU A 44 0.50 -17.63 -8.07
C LEU A 44 1.93 -17.59 -7.51
N VAL A 45 2.89 -17.65 -8.40
CA VAL A 45 4.30 -17.55 -8.05
C VAL A 45 4.70 -16.07 -8.16
N VAL A 46 5.00 -15.43 -7.04
CA VAL A 46 5.32 -13.99 -7.00
C VAL A 46 6.47 -13.63 -7.95
N SER A 47 7.50 -14.48 -8.08
CA SER A 47 8.60 -14.25 -9.01
C SER A 47 8.18 -14.22 -10.49
N GLU A 48 7.11 -14.91 -10.85
CA GLU A 48 6.56 -14.85 -12.23
C GLU A 48 5.72 -13.57 -12.41
N LEU A 49 4.96 -13.17 -11.40
CA LEU A 49 4.19 -11.92 -11.44
C LEU A 49 5.10 -10.69 -11.52
N LEU A 50 6.23 -10.70 -10.83
CA LEU A 50 7.21 -9.60 -10.86
C LEU A 50 7.90 -9.42 -12.23
N LYS A 51 7.76 -10.36 -13.15
CA LYS A 51 8.20 -10.18 -14.55
C LYS A 51 7.25 -9.30 -15.36
N GLN A 52 6.01 -9.16 -14.92
CA GLN A 52 4.93 -8.46 -15.64
C GLN A 52 4.43 -7.22 -14.89
N TYR A 53 4.41 -7.28 -13.57
CA TYR A 53 3.88 -6.23 -12.69
C TYR A 53 4.94 -5.72 -11.73
N SER A 54 4.83 -4.47 -11.35
CA SER A 54 5.73 -3.88 -10.35
C SER A 54 5.42 -4.40 -8.94
N ALA A 55 6.43 -4.46 -8.08
CA ALA A 55 6.23 -4.87 -6.68
C ALA A 55 5.19 -4.00 -5.93
N PRO A 56 5.17 -2.65 -6.09
CA PRO A 56 4.13 -1.84 -5.49
C PRO A 56 2.72 -2.16 -6.00
N ALA A 57 2.55 -2.51 -7.29
CA ALA A 57 1.25 -2.92 -7.80
C ALA A 57 0.76 -4.22 -7.14
N LEU A 58 1.63 -5.21 -6.97
CA LEU A 58 1.29 -6.44 -6.25
C LEU A 58 0.91 -6.17 -4.79
N ARG A 59 1.57 -5.23 -4.13
CA ARG A 59 1.20 -4.80 -2.76
C ARG A 59 -0.16 -4.12 -2.74
N LEU A 60 -0.48 -3.29 -3.74
CA LEU A 60 -1.78 -2.62 -3.83
C LEU A 60 -2.94 -3.61 -3.97
N VAL A 61 -2.80 -4.70 -4.73
CA VAL A 61 -3.85 -5.74 -4.82
C VAL A 61 -4.23 -6.26 -3.43
N ILE A 62 -3.23 -6.52 -2.59
CA ILE A 62 -3.45 -7.03 -1.23
C ILE A 62 -3.86 -5.89 -0.29
N GLY A 63 -3.20 -4.73 -0.40
CA GLY A 63 -3.33 -3.60 0.51
C GLY A 63 -4.54 -2.70 0.29
N THR A 64 -5.34 -2.88 -0.77
CA THR A 64 -6.58 -2.13 -0.98
C THR A 64 -7.82 -2.78 -0.35
N THR A 65 -7.69 -4.03 0.06
CA THR A 65 -8.78 -4.80 0.70
C THR A 65 -8.52 -4.88 2.20
N HIS A 66 -9.58 -4.68 3.00
CA HIS A 66 -9.46 -4.83 4.45
C HIS A 66 -9.00 -6.25 4.81
N HIS A 67 -8.05 -6.39 5.73
CA HIS A 67 -7.42 -7.69 6.06
C HIS A 67 -8.41 -8.77 6.53
N ARG A 68 -9.60 -8.40 7.03
CA ARG A 68 -10.67 -9.34 7.41
C ARG A 68 -11.56 -9.77 6.24
N SER A 69 -11.37 -9.16 5.06
CA SER A 69 -12.13 -9.46 3.85
C SER A 69 -11.31 -10.35 2.92
N THR A 70 -11.99 -11.25 2.21
CA THR A 70 -11.35 -12.09 1.20
C THR A 70 -10.83 -11.24 0.04
N VAL A 71 -9.60 -11.49 -0.36
CA VAL A 71 -8.99 -10.87 -1.53
C VAL A 71 -9.17 -11.81 -2.72
N GLU A 72 -9.90 -11.37 -3.74
CA GLU A 72 -9.97 -12.08 -5.02
C GLU A 72 -8.80 -11.64 -5.90
N PHE A 73 -7.99 -12.61 -6.29
CA PHE A 73 -6.82 -12.38 -7.13
C PHE A 73 -7.14 -12.78 -8.57
N SER A 74 -7.11 -11.83 -9.49
CA SER A 74 -7.39 -12.02 -10.91
C SER A 74 -6.44 -11.20 -11.78
N PRO A 75 -6.30 -11.50 -13.08
CA PRO A 75 -5.58 -10.63 -14.01
C PRO A 75 -6.09 -9.19 -13.97
N ASP A 76 -7.41 -8.98 -13.93
CA ASP A 76 -8.03 -7.65 -13.93
C ASP A 76 -7.63 -6.86 -12.67
N THR A 77 -7.62 -7.50 -11.49
CA THR A 77 -7.20 -6.83 -10.24
C THR A 77 -5.72 -6.44 -10.26
N LEU A 78 -4.88 -7.20 -10.96
CA LEU A 78 -3.47 -6.87 -11.16
C LEU A 78 -3.29 -5.70 -12.12
N GLU A 79 -4.01 -5.68 -13.23
CA GLU A 79 -3.98 -4.59 -14.22
C GLU A 79 -4.47 -3.28 -13.60
N ASP A 80 -5.57 -3.32 -12.84
CA ASP A 80 -6.10 -2.17 -12.11
C ASP A 80 -5.10 -1.62 -11.09
N ALA A 81 -4.44 -2.51 -10.34
CA ALA A 81 -3.45 -2.13 -9.35
C ALA A 81 -2.18 -1.53 -10.02
N GLN A 82 -1.75 -2.09 -11.16
CA GLN A 82 -0.64 -1.52 -11.92
C GLN A 82 -0.98 -0.13 -12.45
N ALA A 83 -2.17 0.03 -13.05
CA ALA A 83 -2.64 1.32 -13.54
C ALA A 83 -2.76 2.36 -12.41
N LEU A 84 -3.19 1.93 -11.21
CA LEU A 84 -3.23 2.78 -10.03
C LEU A 84 -1.83 3.21 -9.59
N TRP A 85 -0.88 2.27 -9.52
CA TRP A 85 0.51 2.58 -9.21
C TRP A 85 1.13 3.54 -10.22
N ASP A 86 0.90 3.32 -11.51
CA ASP A 86 1.42 4.18 -12.59
C ASP A 86 0.91 5.62 -12.46
N ARG A 87 -0.33 5.80 -12.00
CA ARG A 87 -0.86 7.15 -11.70
C ARG A 87 -0.14 7.82 -10.53
N PHE A 88 0.14 7.08 -9.44
CA PHE A 88 0.88 7.62 -8.30
C PHE A 88 2.32 7.96 -8.69
N SER A 89 3.03 7.00 -9.28
CA SER A 89 4.43 7.16 -9.67
C SER A 89 4.62 8.23 -10.73
N GLY A 90 3.71 8.32 -11.70
CA GLY A 90 3.71 9.34 -12.74
C GLY A 90 3.52 10.76 -12.18
N ALA A 91 2.59 10.95 -11.23
CA ALA A 91 2.40 12.25 -10.58
C ALA A 91 3.64 12.64 -9.74
N LEU A 92 4.21 11.69 -8.99
CA LEU A 92 5.43 11.93 -8.21
C LEU A 92 6.65 12.21 -9.10
N ALA A 93 6.80 11.53 -10.23
CA ALA A 93 7.87 11.82 -11.19
C ALA A 93 7.78 13.24 -11.80
N ARG A 94 6.54 13.72 -12.04
CA ARG A 94 6.33 15.12 -12.44
C ARG A 94 6.69 16.09 -11.32
N ALA A 95 6.32 15.77 -10.08
CA ALA A 95 6.62 16.61 -8.93
C ALA A 95 8.12 16.77 -8.71
N VAL A 96 8.91 15.70 -8.82
CA VAL A 96 10.38 15.76 -8.70
C VAL A 96 11.02 16.66 -9.76
N LYS A 97 10.45 16.77 -10.96
CA LYS A 97 10.96 17.68 -12.01
C LYS A 97 10.75 19.16 -11.65
N LEU A 98 9.68 19.50 -10.94
CA LEU A 98 9.34 20.86 -10.53
C LEU A 98 9.93 21.24 -9.17
N ALA A 99 10.14 20.26 -8.30
CA ALA A 99 10.65 20.40 -6.94
C ALA A 99 11.70 19.30 -6.66
N PRO A 100 12.92 19.40 -7.19
CA PRO A 100 13.95 18.36 -7.05
C PRO A 100 14.34 18.05 -5.61
N GLU A 101 14.20 19.00 -4.69
CA GLU A 101 14.44 18.85 -3.26
C GLU A 101 13.58 17.76 -2.60
N LEU A 102 12.50 17.33 -3.26
CA LEU A 102 11.68 16.20 -2.81
C LEU A 102 12.50 14.92 -2.61
N ALA A 103 13.57 14.72 -3.37
CA ALA A 103 14.40 13.52 -3.25
C ALA A 103 15.15 13.43 -1.91
N GLU A 104 15.38 14.57 -1.25
CA GLU A 104 16.17 14.69 -0.01
C GLU A 104 15.30 14.71 1.25
N VAL A 105 13.96 14.71 1.10
CA VAL A 105 13.04 14.78 2.22
C VAL A 105 13.02 13.48 3.02
N ASP A 106 13.32 13.56 4.30
CA ASP A 106 13.15 12.47 5.26
C ASP A 106 11.66 12.26 5.57
N LEU A 107 11.06 11.23 4.99
CA LEU A 107 9.64 10.93 5.16
C LEU A 107 9.23 10.62 6.60
N ALA A 108 10.17 10.15 7.43
CA ALA A 108 9.88 9.90 8.86
C ALA A 108 9.53 11.18 9.63
N ARG A 109 9.85 12.35 9.07
CA ARG A 109 9.53 13.66 9.66
C ARG A 109 8.28 14.30 9.05
N VAL A 110 7.70 13.70 8.03
CA VAL A 110 6.48 14.21 7.39
C VAL A 110 5.27 13.67 8.14
N ALA A 111 4.46 14.55 8.71
CA ALA A 111 3.23 14.15 9.38
C ALA A 111 2.18 13.72 8.35
N VAL A 112 1.52 12.59 8.60
CA VAL A 112 0.33 12.18 7.84
C VAL A 112 -0.88 13.00 8.27
N THR A 113 -1.91 13.05 7.42
CA THR A 113 -3.19 13.68 7.77
C THR A 113 -3.86 12.94 8.93
N SER A 114 -4.64 13.69 9.73
CA SER A 114 -5.43 13.11 10.85
C SER A 114 -6.39 12.02 10.36
N GLU A 115 -6.98 12.21 9.19
CA GLU A 115 -7.94 11.30 8.59
C GLU A 115 -7.27 9.99 8.13
N PHE A 116 -6.05 10.07 7.56
CA PHE A 116 -5.27 8.87 7.23
C PHE A 116 -4.90 8.10 8.49
N ARG A 117 -4.40 8.81 9.52
CA ARG A 117 -4.08 8.20 10.81
C ARG A 117 -5.30 7.54 11.43
N ALA A 118 -6.45 8.23 11.48
CA ALA A 118 -7.68 7.68 12.03
C ALA A 118 -8.13 6.41 11.30
N ALA A 119 -7.98 6.35 9.97
CA ALA A 119 -8.29 5.14 9.21
C ALA A 119 -7.33 3.99 9.55
N MET A 120 -6.03 4.27 9.68
CA MET A 120 -5.05 3.23 10.02
C MET A 120 -5.18 2.76 11.47
N ASP A 121 -5.57 3.63 12.40
CA ASP A 121 -5.82 3.30 13.81
C ASP A 121 -7.15 2.54 14.01
N ASP A 122 -8.08 2.63 13.04
CA ASP A 122 -9.35 1.90 13.02
C ASP A 122 -9.20 0.52 12.36
N ASP A 123 -8.60 -0.41 13.07
CA ASP A 123 -8.41 -1.82 12.66
C ASP A 123 -7.74 -1.96 11.25
N LEU A 124 -6.79 -1.08 10.93
CA LEU A 124 -6.14 -1.02 9.62
C LEU A 124 -7.16 -0.88 8.47
N ASN A 125 -8.03 0.11 8.56
CA ASN A 125 -9.03 0.41 7.55
C ASN A 125 -8.38 0.93 6.26
N LEU A 126 -7.83 0.00 5.48
CA LEU A 126 -7.09 0.32 4.26
C LEU A 126 -7.97 0.99 3.20
N ALA A 127 -9.26 0.69 3.14
CA ALA A 127 -10.19 1.38 2.23
C ALA A 127 -10.33 2.88 2.59
N GLY A 128 -10.41 3.18 3.90
CA GLY A 128 -10.39 4.56 4.40
C GLY A 128 -9.07 5.26 4.12
N ALA A 129 -7.93 4.58 4.36
CA ALA A 129 -6.60 5.08 4.06
C ALA A 129 -6.42 5.37 2.56
N MET A 130 -6.86 4.48 1.67
CA MET A 130 -6.83 4.68 0.22
C MET A 130 -7.65 5.88 -0.23
N THR A 131 -8.78 6.18 0.42
CA THR A 131 -9.53 7.41 0.18
C THR A 131 -8.68 8.65 0.40
N GLN A 132 -7.86 8.67 1.45
CA GLN A 132 -6.97 9.80 1.75
C GLN A 132 -5.80 9.88 0.75
N ILE A 133 -5.26 8.74 0.32
CA ILE A 133 -4.22 8.67 -0.72
C ILE A 133 -4.76 9.23 -2.05
N HIS A 134 -5.97 8.87 -2.45
CA HIS A 134 -6.61 9.44 -3.65
C HIS A 134 -6.85 10.95 -3.52
N ALA A 135 -7.25 11.43 -2.34
CA ALA A 135 -7.39 12.86 -2.08
C ALA A 135 -6.04 13.59 -2.16
N ALA A 136 -4.95 12.98 -1.66
CA ALA A 136 -3.60 13.53 -1.78
C ALA A 136 -3.13 13.57 -3.25
N LEU A 137 -3.36 12.50 -4.02
CA LEU A 137 -3.08 12.48 -5.46
C LEU A 137 -3.83 13.59 -6.19
N LYS A 138 -5.11 13.79 -5.86
CA LYS A 138 -5.91 14.89 -6.46
C LYS A 138 -5.29 16.25 -6.15
N ARG A 139 -4.91 16.52 -4.88
CA ARG A 139 -4.24 17.76 -4.49
C ARG A 139 -2.93 17.95 -5.24
N LEU A 140 -2.12 16.90 -5.34
CA LEU A 140 -0.86 16.94 -6.09
C LEU A 140 -1.09 17.27 -7.57
N ASN A 141 -2.06 16.65 -8.22
CA ASN A 141 -2.36 16.92 -9.63
C ASN A 141 -2.85 18.36 -9.86
N VAL A 142 -3.59 18.96 -8.93
CA VAL A 142 -3.98 20.38 -8.99
C VAL A 142 -2.74 21.26 -8.89
N ALA A 143 -1.89 21.05 -7.87
CA ALA A 143 -0.66 21.83 -7.69
C ALA A 143 0.29 21.71 -8.91
N LEU A 144 0.43 20.51 -9.48
CA LEU A 144 1.21 20.29 -10.70
C LEU A 144 0.68 21.09 -11.89
N THR A 145 -0.64 21.06 -12.10
CA THR A 145 -1.28 21.77 -13.21
C THR A 145 -1.12 23.30 -13.07
N GLU A 146 -1.25 23.81 -11.86
CA GLU A 146 -1.06 25.24 -11.58
C GLU A 146 0.41 25.68 -11.75
N ALA A 147 1.35 24.88 -11.26
CA ALA A 147 2.78 25.17 -11.41
C ALA A 147 3.24 25.09 -12.88
N GLU A 148 2.79 24.09 -13.63
CA GLU A 148 3.08 23.93 -15.06
C GLU A 148 2.49 25.08 -15.91
N ALA A 149 1.37 25.67 -15.45
CA ALA A 149 0.78 26.85 -16.05
C ALA A 149 1.43 28.18 -15.60
N GLY A 150 2.45 28.14 -14.76
CA GLY A 150 3.12 29.33 -14.21
C GLY A 150 2.28 30.11 -13.18
N LYS A 151 1.26 29.47 -12.59
CA LYS A 151 0.32 30.06 -11.62
C LYS A 151 0.50 29.53 -10.19
N GLY A 152 1.26 28.45 -10.02
CA GLY A 152 1.54 27.80 -8.73
C GLY A 152 3.03 27.84 -8.38
N GLU A 153 3.34 27.54 -7.13
CA GLU A 153 4.69 27.51 -6.60
C GLU A 153 5.22 26.09 -6.44
N ALA A 154 6.52 25.87 -6.66
CA ALA A 154 7.18 24.58 -6.45
C ALA A 154 7.00 24.07 -5.02
N ALA A 155 6.95 24.96 -4.03
CA ALA A 155 6.72 24.60 -2.62
C ALA A 155 5.36 23.92 -2.40
N GLN A 156 4.31 24.34 -3.11
CA GLN A 156 2.98 23.71 -3.02
C GLN A 156 2.99 22.31 -3.64
N VAL A 157 3.73 22.14 -4.75
CA VAL A 157 3.95 20.83 -5.35
C VAL A 157 4.71 19.91 -4.38
N ALA A 158 5.77 20.43 -3.75
CA ALA A 158 6.58 19.69 -2.79
C ALA A 158 5.75 19.22 -1.57
N GLU A 159 4.93 20.11 -1.00
CA GLU A 159 4.06 19.78 0.12
C GLU A 159 3.05 18.69 -0.25
N ALA A 160 2.33 18.86 -1.36
CA ALA A 160 1.33 17.89 -1.81
C ALA A 160 1.96 16.53 -2.16
N ALA A 161 3.16 16.53 -2.78
CA ALA A 161 3.88 15.31 -3.10
C ALA A 161 4.36 14.57 -1.84
N ASN A 162 4.86 15.29 -0.83
CA ASN A 162 5.31 14.69 0.43
C ASN A 162 4.14 14.04 1.19
N GLN A 163 2.95 14.64 1.17
CA GLN A 163 1.76 14.02 1.74
C GLN A 163 1.40 12.71 1.05
N LEU A 164 1.48 12.64 -0.28
CA LEU A 164 1.24 11.40 -1.00
C LEU A 164 2.33 10.36 -0.71
N ARG A 165 3.61 10.77 -0.74
CA ARG A 165 4.77 9.90 -0.52
C ARG A 165 4.74 9.23 0.86
N VAL A 166 4.50 10.00 1.93
CA VAL A 166 4.51 9.45 3.30
C VAL A 166 3.39 8.43 3.51
N MET A 167 2.20 8.65 2.93
CA MET A 167 1.10 7.69 3.02
C MET A 167 1.39 6.41 2.23
N LEU A 168 2.01 6.52 1.05
CA LEU A 168 2.44 5.36 0.27
C LEU A 168 3.57 4.59 0.96
N ASP A 169 4.54 5.30 1.56
CA ASP A 169 5.67 4.70 2.29
C ASP A 169 5.20 3.87 3.51
N ILE A 170 4.18 4.35 4.24
CA ILE A 170 3.58 3.60 5.35
C ILE A 170 2.92 2.30 4.88
N LEU A 171 2.38 2.28 3.67
CA LEU A 171 1.81 1.06 3.09
C LEU A 171 2.87 0.12 2.49
N GLY A 172 4.08 0.59 2.28
CA GLY A 172 5.27 -0.16 1.86
C GLY A 172 5.57 -0.13 0.38
#